data_ba34cabcdeca6f87e2f1b8f75699f9d5
#
_entry.id   ba34cabcdeca6f87e2f1b8f75699f9d5
#
_cell.length_a   1.000
_cell.length_b   1.000
_cell.length_c   1.000
_cell.angle_alpha   90.00
_cell.angle_beta   90.00
_cell.angle_gamma   90.00
#
_symmetry.space_group_name_H-M   'P 1'
#
loop_
_entity.id
_entity.type
_entity.pdbx_description
1 polymer ?
#
loop_
_entity_poly.entity_id
_entity_poly.type
_entity_poly.pdbx_seq_one_letter_code
_entity_poly.pdbx_strand_id
1 'polypeptide(L)'
;MHIGAERIEAKACVVASGGFESDIAWQREAWGQNEAGEWPADNFLIRGTRFNLGLPLKSLMAAGADTIGDPTQAHCVAIDARAPLYDGGICTRVDCVSLGVMLNSKAERFYDEGEDFWPKRYALWGRLVALQQGQIGHCVIDAKAVGRFMPPVFPGIKTNTLPELARAMGLDESKFMQTIQTYNAACRVGTFDHAVLDDCHTEGLTPAKTHWARKIETAPFYAYPVRPGITFTYLGTRVNRDARMLMKGGGPSANMFAAGEIMAGNVLGKGYAAGIGMTIGSVFGRVAGREAAKNARN
;
A
#
# COMPACT_ATOMS: atom_id res chain seq x y z
N MET A 1 -30.47 -8.65 10.54
CA MET A 1 -29.73 -7.78 9.59
C MET A 1 -30.74 -7.06 8.72
N HIS A 2 -30.52 -5.79 8.40
CA HIS A 2 -31.36 -5.02 7.48
C HIS A 2 -30.59 -4.78 6.17
N ILE A 3 -31.23 -4.96 5.03
CA ILE A 3 -30.72 -4.63 3.69
C ILE A 3 -31.79 -3.77 3.03
N GLY A 4 -31.58 -2.44 3.02
CA GLY A 4 -32.65 -1.52 2.66
C GLY A 4 -33.85 -1.65 3.59
N ALA A 5 -35.02 -1.90 3.05
CA ALA A 5 -36.26 -2.12 3.81
C ALA A 5 -36.45 -3.58 4.30
N GLU A 6 -35.63 -4.51 3.83
CA GLU A 6 -35.77 -5.92 4.16
C GLU A 6 -35.06 -6.28 5.46
N ARG A 7 -35.70 -7.12 6.27
CA ARG A 7 -35.10 -7.73 7.46
C ARG A 7 -34.81 -9.20 7.20
N ILE A 8 -33.53 -9.57 7.34
CA ILE A 8 -33.09 -10.95 7.24
C ILE A 8 -32.76 -11.47 8.63
N GLU A 9 -33.40 -12.55 9.04
CA GLU A 9 -33.11 -13.29 10.26
C GLU A 9 -32.21 -14.49 9.95
N ALA A 10 -31.15 -14.69 10.73
CA ALA A 10 -30.24 -15.80 10.57
C ALA A 10 -29.72 -16.27 11.93
N LYS A 11 -29.53 -17.57 12.11
CA LYS A 11 -28.93 -18.16 13.32
C LYS A 11 -27.44 -17.83 13.44
N ALA A 12 -26.76 -17.60 12.32
CA ALA A 12 -25.37 -17.16 12.28
C ALA A 12 -25.12 -16.28 11.05
N CYS A 13 -24.18 -15.33 11.18
CA CYS A 13 -23.77 -14.45 10.10
C CYS A 13 -22.23 -14.42 10.02
N VAL A 14 -21.70 -14.64 8.82
CA VAL A 14 -20.28 -14.41 8.52
C VAL A 14 -20.15 -13.11 7.74
N VAL A 15 -19.46 -12.12 8.31
CA VAL A 15 -19.19 -10.86 7.63
C VAL A 15 -17.83 -10.93 6.94
N ALA A 16 -17.84 -10.79 5.62
CA ALA A 16 -16.66 -10.79 4.75
C ALA A 16 -16.73 -9.62 3.77
N SER A 17 -17.07 -8.43 4.27
CA SER A 17 -17.47 -7.27 3.49
C SER A 17 -16.33 -6.35 3.08
N GLY A 18 -15.09 -6.76 3.29
CA GLY A 18 -13.92 -5.91 2.99
C GLY A 18 -13.70 -4.81 4.03
N GLY A 19 -12.92 -3.81 3.65
CA GLY A 19 -12.57 -2.65 4.46
C GLY A 19 -13.30 -1.36 4.06
N PHE A 20 -12.57 -0.25 4.10
CA PHE A 20 -13.11 1.09 3.81
C PHE A 20 -12.18 1.94 2.93
N GLU A 21 -11.36 1.31 2.12
CA GLU A 21 -10.36 1.99 1.29
C GLU A 21 -10.96 3.06 0.37
N SER A 22 -12.23 2.92 -0.04
CA SER A 22 -12.92 3.87 -0.93
C SER A 22 -13.69 4.97 -0.20
N ASP A 23 -13.75 4.95 1.12
CA ASP A 23 -14.35 6.02 1.92
C ASP A 23 -13.31 7.13 2.19
N ILE A 24 -13.16 8.05 1.24
CA ILE A 24 -12.18 9.14 1.34
C ILE A 24 -12.46 10.04 2.56
N ALA A 25 -13.72 10.21 2.96
CA ALA A 25 -14.06 11.00 4.14
C ALA A 25 -13.53 10.33 5.42
N TRP A 26 -13.68 9.03 5.54
CA TRP A 26 -13.12 8.27 6.67
C TRP A 26 -11.58 8.23 6.61
N GLN A 27 -11.00 8.10 5.43
CA GLN A 27 -9.56 8.19 5.25
C GLN A 27 -9.02 9.57 5.68
N ARG A 28 -9.70 10.67 5.31
CA ARG A 28 -9.34 12.02 5.78
C ARG A 28 -9.39 12.14 7.30
N GLU A 29 -10.47 11.66 7.93
CA GLU A 29 -10.59 11.65 9.39
C GLU A 29 -9.44 10.86 10.04
N ALA A 30 -9.09 9.70 9.51
CA ALA A 30 -8.06 8.85 10.06
C ALA A 30 -6.64 9.41 9.89
N TRP A 31 -6.31 9.93 8.69
CA TRP A 31 -4.98 10.41 8.38
C TRP A 31 -4.71 11.83 8.86
N GLY A 32 -5.75 12.65 8.97
CA GLY A 32 -5.60 14.07 9.28
C GLY A 32 -4.91 14.87 8.18
N GLN A 33 -4.51 16.08 8.52
CA GLN A 33 -3.65 16.93 7.69
C GLN A 33 -2.18 16.63 7.98
N ASN A 34 -1.34 16.75 6.94
CA ASN A 34 0.10 16.74 7.11
C ASN A 34 0.62 18.11 7.59
N GLU A 35 1.91 18.22 7.84
CA GLU A 35 2.54 19.47 8.30
C GLU A 35 2.37 20.64 7.32
N ALA A 36 2.13 20.37 6.04
CA ALA A 36 1.86 21.38 5.01
C ALA A 36 0.37 21.78 4.93
N GLY A 37 -0.49 21.23 5.81
CA GLY A 37 -1.92 21.48 5.81
C GLY A 37 -2.69 20.74 4.71
N GLU A 38 -2.05 19.80 4.03
CA GLU A 38 -2.68 18.99 2.99
C GLU A 38 -3.39 17.77 3.61
N TRP A 39 -4.46 17.31 2.96
CA TRP A 39 -5.14 16.06 3.30
C TRP A 39 -4.60 14.92 2.42
N PRO A 40 -3.73 14.03 2.90
CA PRO A 40 -3.14 12.98 2.06
C PRO A 40 -4.18 12.11 1.36
N ALA A 41 -5.31 11.86 2.04
CA ALA A 41 -6.39 11.03 1.49
C ALA A 41 -7.03 11.57 0.21
N ASP A 42 -6.97 12.88 -0.05
CA ASP A 42 -7.53 13.49 -1.26
C ASP A 42 -6.77 13.04 -2.54
N ASN A 43 -5.56 12.57 -2.37
CA ASN A 43 -4.70 12.10 -3.46
C ASN A 43 -4.53 10.57 -3.48
N PHE A 44 -5.30 9.83 -2.69
CA PHE A 44 -5.27 8.37 -2.73
C PHE A 44 -5.94 7.85 -4.00
N LEU A 45 -5.28 6.94 -4.65
CA LEU A 45 -5.87 6.10 -5.69
C LEU A 45 -6.36 4.80 -5.04
N ILE A 46 -7.49 4.31 -5.50
CA ILE A 46 -8.11 3.10 -4.95
C ILE A 46 -7.85 1.94 -5.89
N ARG A 47 -6.98 1.04 -5.45
CA ARG A 47 -6.68 -0.19 -6.19
C ARG A 47 -7.77 -1.23 -5.89
N GLY A 48 -8.96 -0.95 -6.42
CA GLY A 48 -10.16 -1.72 -6.14
C GLY A 48 -11.41 -1.02 -6.65
N THR A 49 -12.53 -1.32 -6.02
CA THR A 49 -13.85 -0.80 -6.37
C THR A 49 -14.24 0.42 -5.53
N ARG A 50 -15.06 1.31 -6.08
CA ARG A 50 -15.65 2.46 -5.37
C ARG A 50 -16.70 2.08 -4.31
N PHE A 51 -17.06 0.81 -4.21
CA PHE A 51 -18.14 0.35 -3.33
C PHE A 51 -17.66 -0.09 -1.94
N ASN A 52 -16.36 -0.21 -1.72
CA ASN A 52 -15.79 -0.64 -0.44
C ASN A 52 -15.69 0.55 0.53
N LEU A 53 -16.85 1.00 1.03
CA LEU A 53 -17.02 2.19 1.86
C LEU A 53 -17.05 1.87 3.37
N GLY A 54 -16.81 0.64 3.78
CA GLY A 54 -16.81 0.23 5.18
C GLY A 54 -18.17 0.29 5.88
N LEU A 55 -19.28 0.38 5.16
CA LEU A 55 -20.62 0.49 5.76
C LEU A 55 -20.93 -0.64 6.74
N PRO A 56 -20.63 -1.94 6.45
CA PRO A 56 -20.82 -2.99 7.42
C PRO A 56 -19.92 -2.82 8.66
N LEU A 57 -18.68 -2.37 8.51
CA LEU A 57 -17.78 -2.12 9.64
C LEU A 57 -18.33 -1.01 10.54
N LYS A 58 -18.78 0.12 9.98
CA LYS A 58 -19.43 1.22 10.71
C LYS A 58 -20.66 0.71 11.48
N SER A 59 -21.50 -0.10 10.82
CA SER A 59 -22.69 -0.68 11.44
C SER A 59 -22.34 -1.60 12.62
N LEU A 60 -21.31 -2.42 12.48
CA LEU A 60 -20.84 -3.30 13.54
C LEU A 60 -20.25 -2.50 14.72
N MET A 61 -19.47 -1.46 14.44
CA MET A 61 -18.94 -0.55 15.45
C MET A 61 -20.07 0.13 16.24
N ALA A 62 -21.10 0.61 15.57
CA ALA A 62 -22.29 1.19 16.19
C ALA A 62 -23.08 0.17 17.03
N ALA A 63 -23.09 -1.10 16.61
CA ALA A 63 -23.69 -2.20 17.37
C ALA A 63 -22.82 -2.71 18.54
N GLY A 64 -21.67 -2.08 18.80
CA GLY A 64 -20.80 -2.41 19.93
C GLY A 64 -19.75 -3.49 19.63
N ALA A 65 -19.49 -3.82 18.39
CA ALA A 65 -18.36 -4.69 18.05
C ALA A 65 -17.03 -4.03 18.48
N ASP A 66 -16.14 -4.82 19.06
CA ASP A 66 -14.78 -4.38 19.37
C ASP A 66 -13.95 -4.32 18.08
N THR A 67 -13.01 -3.37 18.00
CA THR A 67 -12.17 -3.14 16.83
C THR A 67 -10.70 -3.29 17.14
N ILE A 68 -9.93 -3.60 16.10
CA ILE A 68 -8.47 -3.72 16.16
C ILE A 68 -7.87 -3.22 14.85
N GLY A 69 -6.66 -2.72 14.93
CA GLY A 69 -5.91 -2.17 13.81
C GLY A 69 -5.90 -0.65 13.81
N ASP A 70 -4.91 -0.11 13.15
CA ASP A 70 -4.72 1.33 12.97
C ASP A 70 -5.39 1.76 11.65
N PRO A 71 -6.33 2.72 11.66
CA PRO A 71 -7.03 3.16 10.46
C PRO A 71 -6.12 3.82 9.42
N THR A 72 -4.92 4.27 9.83
CA THR A 72 -3.91 4.83 8.92
C THR A 72 -3.01 3.77 8.31
N GLN A 73 -3.10 2.51 8.75
CA GLN A 73 -2.33 1.42 8.20
C GLN A 73 -3.13 0.67 7.13
N ALA A 74 -2.46 0.39 6.03
CA ALA A 74 -3.09 -0.23 4.87
C ALA A 74 -2.04 -0.94 4.00
N HIS A 75 -2.48 -1.83 3.16
CA HIS A 75 -1.74 -2.26 1.98
C HIS A 75 -1.78 -1.11 0.98
N CYS A 76 -0.77 -0.24 1.04
CA CYS A 76 -0.68 1.00 0.28
C CYS A 76 0.54 0.94 -0.65
N VAL A 77 0.29 0.73 -1.94
CA VAL A 77 1.32 0.55 -2.96
C VAL A 77 1.60 1.84 -3.73
N ALA A 78 2.75 1.93 -4.38
CA ALA A 78 3.02 2.98 -5.35
C ALA A 78 2.26 2.66 -6.65
N ILE A 79 1.23 3.44 -6.96
CA ILE A 79 0.45 3.35 -8.19
C ILE A 79 0.88 4.47 -9.14
N ASP A 80 0.93 4.18 -10.43
CA ASP A 80 1.18 5.20 -11.45
C ASP A 80 0.16 6.34 -11.29
N ALA A 81 0.66 7.56 -11.15
CA ALA A 81 -0.17 8.73 -10.88
C ALA A 81 -1.15 9.08 -12.02
N ARG A 82 -0.98 8.47 -13.18
CA ARG A 82 -1.88 8.60 -14.34
C ARG A 82 -3.04 7.60 -14.30
N ALA A 83 -3.04 6.68 -13.33
CA ALA A 83 -4.13 5.72 -13.14
C ALA A 83 -5.44 6.42 -12.78
N PRO A 84 -6.60 5.85 -13.13
CA PRO A 84 -7.88 6.36 -12.67
C PRO A 84 -8.02 6.20 -11.16
N LEU A 85 -8.93 6.98 -10.54
CA LEU A 85 -9.19 6.94 -9.09
C LEU A 85 -9.49 5.50 -8.62
N TYR A 86 -10.22 4.73 -9.42
CA TYR A 86 -10.54 3.32 -9.17
C TYR A 86 -10.01 2.48 -10.32
N ASP A 87 -9.00 1.66 -10.09
CA ASP A 87 -8.29 0.93 -11.15
C ASP A 87 -8.62 -0.56 -11.24
N GLY A 88 -9.54 -1.04 -10.40
CA GLY A 88 -9.94 -2.45 -10.41
C GLY A 88 -8.86 -3.44 -9.97
N GLY A 89 -7.75 -2.93 -9.46
CA GLY A 89 -6.68 -3.76 -8.88
C GLY A 89 -5.72 -4.37 -9.88
N ILE A 90 -5.62 -3.83 -11.08
CA ILE A 90 -4.74 -4.39 -12.11
C ILE A 90 -3.38 -3.68 -12.14
N CYS A 91 -2.63 -3.82 -13.17
CA CYS A 91 -1.22 -3.53 -13.37
C CYS A 91 -0.81 -2.05 -13.32
N THR A 92 -1.51 -1.21 -12.57
CA THR A 92 -1.14 0.21 -12.35
C THR A 92 -0.05 0.39 -11.30
N ARG A 93 0.27 -0.66 -10.54
CA ARG A 93 1.36 -0.68 -9.56
C ARG A 93 2.71 -0.56 -10.28
N VAL A 94 3.59 0.25 -9.69
CA VAL A 94 4.96 0.45 -10.18
C VAL A 94 5.92 -0.38 -9.33
N ASP A 95 6.49 -1.44 -9.90
CA ASP A 95 7.31 -2.43 -9.20
C ASP A 95 8.83 -2.23 -9.35
N CYS A 96 9.27 -1.12 -9.94
CA CYS A 96 10.69 -0.85 -10.13
C CYS A 96 11.36 -0.05 -9.00
N VAL A 97 10.66 0.23 -7.91
CA VAL A 97 11.16 1.08 -6.80
C VAL A 97 12.52 0.60 -6.29
N SER A 98 12.68 -0.69 -6.01
CA SER A 98 13.94 -1.26 -5.52
C SER A 98 15.08 -1.22 -6.57
N LEU A 99 14.76 -1.10 -7.85
CA LEU A 99 15.72 -1.06 -8.95
C LEU A 99 16.19 0.36 -9.32
N GLY A 100 15.55 1.39 -8.74
CA GLY A 100 15.80 2.80 -9.02
C GLY A 100 15.97 3.63 -7.76
N VAL A 101 15.61 4.90 -7.86
CA VAL A 101 15.53 5.85 -6.75
C VAL A 101 14.16 6.51 -6.71
N MET A 102 13.66 6.78 -5.49
CA MET A 102 12.41 7.49 -5.27
C MET A 102 12.66 8.94 -4.92
N LEU A 103 12.10 9.84 -5.71
CA LEU A 103 12.20 11.29 -5.51
C LEU A 103 10.83 11.88 -5.18
N ASN A 104 10.80 12.87 -4.29
CA ASN A 104 9.62 13.67 -4.02
C ASN A 104 9.51 14.85 -5.02
N SER A 105 8.50 15.72 -4.85
CA SER A 105 8.28 16.91 -5.68
C SER A 105 9.42 17.95 -5.61
N LYS A 106 10.31 17.85 -4.62
CA LYS A 106 11.51 18.69 -4.47
C LYS A 106 12.76 18.04 -5.06
N ALA A 107 12.61 16.93 -5.82
CA ALA A 107 13.69 16.11 -6.35
C ALA A 107 14.63 15.55 -5.27
N GLU A 108 14.13 15.25 -4.07
CA GLU A 108 14.88 14.68 -2.96
C GLU A 108 14.50 13.22 -2.74
N ARG A 109 15.48 12.38 -2.45
CA ARG A 109 15.22 11.00 -1.99
C ARG A 109 14.67 11.04 -0.57
N PHE A 110 13.69 10.20 -0.29
CA PHE A 110 13.00 10.18 1.01
C PHE A 110 12.90 8.79 1.64
N TYR A 111 13.47 7.77 1.00
CA TYR A 111 13.34 6.38 1.43
C TYR A 111 14.57 5.56 1.05
N ASP A 112 14.85 4.47 1.81
CA ASP A 112 15.78 3.40 1.42
C ASP A 112 15.04 2.37 0.53
N GLU A 113 15.18 2.51 -0.76
CA GLU A 113 14.51 1.64 -1.73
C GLU A 113 15.03 0.19 -1.69
N GLY A 114 16.14 -0.03 -1.00
CA GLY A 114 16.79 -1.33 -0.84
C GLY A 114 16.70 -1.94 0.56
N GLU A 115 15.85 -1.42 1.46
CA GLU A 115 15.86 -1.82 2.88
C GLU A 115 15.53 -3.30 3.14
N ASP A 116 14.74 -3.94 2.29
CA ASP A 116 14.38 -5.36 2.41
C ASP A 116 13.75 -5.85 1.09
N PHE A 117 13.48 -7.13 0.97
CA PHE A 117 12.81 -7.72 -0.19
C PHE A 117 11.51 -7.01 -0.55
N TRP A 118 11.33 -6.71 -1.82
CA TRP A 118 10.15 -6.03 -2.33
C TRP A 118 8.81 -6.70 -1.91
N PRO A 119 8.66 -8.05 -1.80
CA PRO A 119 7.43 -8.67 -1.32
C PRO A 119 7.02 -8.28 0.10
N LYS A 120 7.95 -7.77 0.90
CA LYS A 120 7.69 -7.26 2.24
C LYS A 120 7.48 -5.74 2.26
N ARG A 121 7.92 -5.01 1.22
CA ARG A 121 7.99 -3.54 1.22
C ARG A 121 7.06 -2.87 0.22
N TYR A 122 6.71 -3.51 -0.87
CA TYR A 122 5.91 -2.89 -1.93
C TYR A 122 4.58 -2.29 -1.43
N ALA A 123 4.00 -2.87 -0.39
CA ALA A 123 2.76 -2.40 0.22
C ALA A 123 2.94 -1.23 1.20
N LEU A 124 4.17 -0.76 1.40
CA LEU A 124 4.49 0.44 2.18
C LEU A 124 4.88 1.63 1.28
N TRP A 125 5.29 1.39 0.06
CA TRP A 125 5.79 2.44 -0.82
C TRP A 125 4.77 3.55 -1.06
N GLY A 126 3.50 3.20 -1.25
CA GLY A 126 2.44 4.18 -1.38
C GLY A 126 2.25 5.01 -0.11
N ARG A 127 2.36 4.40 1.08
CA ARG A 127 2.31 5.12 2.35
C ARG A 127 3.45 6.15 2.47
N LEU A 128 4.66 5.80 2.05
CA LEU A 128 5.79 6.72 2.06
C LEU A 128 5.58 7.90 1.11
N VAL A 129 4.94 7.66 -0.04
CA VAL A 129 4.52 8.72 -0.97
C VAL A 129 3.42 9.59 -0.35
N ALA A 130 2.49 9.00 0.41
CA ALA A 130 1.43 9.75 1.10
C ALA A 130 1.96 10.78 2.10
N LEU A 131 3.15 10.56 2.64
CA LEU A 131 3.81 11.49 3.55
C LEU A 131 4.58 12.61 2.84
N GLN A 132 4.72 12.55 1.51
CA GLN A 132 5.40 13.59 0.75
C GLN A 132 4.44 14.71 0.37
N GLN A 133 5.00 15.92 0.18
CA GLN A 133 4.22 17.08 -0.28
C GLN A 133 3.54 16.78 -1.62
N GLY A 134 2.25 17.10 -1.72
CA GLY A 134 1.41 16.82 -2.89
C GLY A 134 1.11 15.33 -3.09
N GLN A 135 1.54 14.46 -2.18
CA GLN A 135 1.38 12.99 -2.24
C GLN A 135 1.79 12.42 -3.60
N ILE A 136 2.90 12.93 -4.11
CA ILE A 136 3.50 12.53 -5.38
C ILE A 136 4.94 12.09 -5.17
N GLY A 137 5.33 11.01 -5.83
CA GLY A 137 6.70 10.55 -5.95
C GLY A 137 7.06 10.25 -7.40
N HIS A 138 8.34 10.15 -7.67
CA HIS A 138 8.85 9.81 -8.99
C HIS A 138 9.86 8.67 -8.82
N CYS A 139 9.54 7.50 -9.37
CA CYS A 139 10.49 6.40 -9.44
C CYS A 139 11.37 6.58 -10.68
N VAL A 140 12.65 6.80 -10.48
CA VAL A 140 13.62 7.02 -11.56
C VAL A 140 14.51 5.81 -11.72
N ILE A 141 14.57 5.27 -12.92
CA ILE A 141 15.44 4.13 -13.31
C ILE A 141 16.21 4.46 -14.59
N ASP A 142 17.22 3.67 -14.86
CA ASP A 142 17.92 3.69 -16.14
C ASP A 142 17.69 2.38 -16.93
N ALA A 143 18.30 2.29 -18.11
CA ALA A 143 18.15 1.16 -19.02
C ALA A 143 18.48 -0.21 -18.39
N LYS A 144 19.37 -0.25 -17.38
CA LYS A 144 19.77 -1.50 -16.70
C LYS A 144 18.64 -2.16 -15.90
N ALA A 145 17.60 -1.40 -15.53
CA ALA A 145 16.45 -1.90 -14.77
C ALA A 145 15.34 -2.46 -15.67
N VAL A 146 15.29 -2.03 -16.93
CA VAL A 146 14.23 -2.43 -17.87
C VAL A 146 14.21 -3.96 -18.06
N GLY A 147 12.99 -4.52 -18.01
CA GLY A 147 12.78 -5.97 -18.13
C GLY A 147 13.06 -6.78 -16.85
N ARG A 148 13.41 -6.10 -15.72
CA ARG A 148 13.67 -6.75 -14.43
C ARG A 148 12.53 -6.63 -13.41
N PHE A 149 11.42 -6.02 -13.81
CA PHE A 149 10.21 -5.86 -13.01
C PHE A 149 8.97 -6.09 -13.87
N MET A 150 7.82 -6.27 -13.24
CA MET A 150 6.56 -6.42 -13.95
C MET A 150 6.29 -5.15 -14.78
N PRO A 151 6.06 -5.25 -16.10
CA PRO A 151 5.81 -4.09 -16.93
C PRO A 151 4.52 -3.39 -16.48
N PRO A 152 4.56 -2.06 -16.22
CA PRO A 152 3.38 -1.30 -15.85
C PRO A 152 2.49 -1.06 -17.08
N VAL A 153 1.20 -0.79 -16.83
CA VAL A 153 0.22 -0.46 -17.89
C VAL A 153 0.61 0.82 -18.62
N PHE A 154 1.08 1.82 -17.87
CA PHE A 154 1.54 3.08 -18.45
C PHE A 154 3.04 2.99 -18.74
N PRO A 155 3.49 3.28 -19.96
CA PRO A 155 4.92 3.31 -20.24
C PRO A 155 5.61 4.39 -19.42
N GLY A 156 6.85 4.12 -19.00
CA GLY A 156 7.68 5.12 -18.33
C GLY A 156 7.90 6.35 -19.22
N ILE A 157 7.96 7.52 -18.59
CA ILE A 157 8.45 8.73 -19.25
C ILE A 157 9.90 8.45 -19.63
N LYS A 158 10.20 8.45 -20.92
CA LYS A 158 11.50 8.03 -21.46
C LYS A 158 12.23 9.20 -22.08
N THR A 159 13.50 9.37 -21.73
CA THR A 159 14.40 10.38 -22.33
C THR A 159 15.80 9.82 -22.52
N ASN A 160 16.61 10.51 -23.33
CA ASN A 160 18.00 10.12 -23.53
C ASN A 160 18.96 10.78 -22.54
N THR A 161 18.52 11.84 -21.87
CA THR A 161 19.35 12.55 -20.87
C THR A 161 18.58 12.77 -19.57
N LEU A 162 19.30 12.84 -18.47
CA LEU A 162 18.72 13.11 -17.14
C LEU A 162 18.10 14.52 -17.04
N PRO A 163 18.70 15.61 -17.59
CA PRO A 163 18.06 16.93 -17.63
C PRO A 163 16.70 16.92 -18.34
N GLU A 164 16.59 16.23 -19.47
CA GLU A 164 15.30 16.06 -20.17
C GLU A 164 14.28 15.33 -19.29
N LEU A 165 14.73 14.32 -18.54
CA LEU A 165 13.84 13.57 -17.64
C LEU A 165 13.32 14.46 -16.52
N ALA A 166 14.18 15.30 -15.90
CA ALA A 166 13.75 16.26 -14.88
C ALA A 166 12.66 17.20 -15.39
N ARG A 167 12.88 17.78 -16.58
CA ARG A 167 11.90 18.68 -17.22
C ARG A 167 10.59 17.96 -17.53
N ALA A 168 10.65 16.73 -18.03
CA ALA A 168 9.46 15.94 -18.34
C ALA A 168 8.64 15.56 -17.11
N MET A 169 9.29 15.48 -15.94
CA MET A 169 8.62 15.27 -14.63
C MET A 169 8.16 16.58 -13.97
N GLY A 170 8.54 17.75 -14.50
CA GLY A 170 8.27 19.04 -13.86
C GLY A 170 9.09 19.29 -12.61
N LEU A 171 10.24 18.64 -12.44
CA LEU A 171 11.16 18.82 -11.34
C LEU A 171 12.21 19.91 -11.65
N ASP A 172 12.73 20.56 -10.59
CA ASP A 172 13.89 21.43 -10.71
C ASP A 172 15.10 20.65 -11.24
N GLU A 173 15.58 21.03 -12.41
CA GLU A 173 16.65 20.33 -13.13
C GLU A 173 17.96 20.31 -12.32
N SER A 174 18.32 21.44 -11.70
CA SER A 174 19.56 21.57 -10.96
C SER A 174 19.55 20.68 -9.72
N LYS A 175 18.45 20.71 -8.95
CA LYS A 175 18.27 19.88 -7.76
C LYS A 175 18.21 18.40 -8.11
N PHE A 176 17.49 18.05 -9.17
CA PHE A 176 17.42 16.69 -9.66
C PHE A 176 18.81 16.16 -10.03
N MET A 177 19.58 16.91 -10.83
CA MET A 177 20.92 16.51 -11.22
C MET A 177 21.84 16.38 -10.01
N GLN A 178 21.77 17.31 -9.05
CA GLN A 178 22.52 17.22 -7.80
C GLN A 178 22.19 15.92 -7.04
N THR A 179 20.92 15.59 -6.90
CA THR A 179 20.46 14.38 -6.20
C THR A 179 20.97 13.11 -6.88
N ILE A 180 20.85 13.00 -8.21
CA ILE A 180 21.34 11.84 -8.96
C ILE A 180 22.86 11.72 -8.90
N GLN A 181 23.59 12.84 -9.03
CA GLN A 181 25.06 12.85 -8.93
C GLN A 181 25.52 12.41 -7.53
N THR A 182 24.91 12.95 -6.47
CA THR A 182 25.20 12.57 -5.09
C THR A 182 24.92 11.10 -4.83
N TYR A 183 23.78 10.59 -5.30
CA TYR A 183 23.46 9.18 -5.24
C TYR A 183 24.48 8.32 -5.99
N ASN A 184 24.82 8.67 -7.22
CA ASN A 184 25.78 7.93 -8.04
C ASN A 184 27.18 7.88 -7.42
N ALA A 185 27.63 9.00 -6.79
CA ALA A 185 28.91 9.05 -6.09
C ALA A 185 28.93 8.17 -4.82
N ALA A 186 27.80 8.02 -4.16
CA ALA A 186 27.66 7.21 -2.97
C ALA A 186 27.58 5.69 -3.25
N CYS A 187 27.22 5.29 -4.48
CA CYS A 187 27.10 3.86 -4.84
C CYS A 187 28.42 3.12 -4.69
N ARG A 188 28.37 1.96 -4.01
CA ARG A 188 29.48 0.98 -3.93
C ARG A 188 29.14 -0.23 -4.78
N VAL A 189 30.11 -0.60 -5.58
CA VAL A 189 29.98 -1.75 -6.50
C VAL A 189 30.00 -3.03 -5.69
N GLY A 190 29.04 -3.89 -5.98
CA GLY A 190 28.93 -5.24 -5.46
C GLY A 190 28.50 -6.21 -6.58
N THR A 191 28.08 -7.40 -6.20
CA THR A 191 27.50 -8.38 -7.10
C THR A 191 25.99 -8.20 -7.12
N PHE A 192 25.47 -7.51 -8.14
CA PHE A 192 24.05 -7.25 -8.25
C PHE A 192 23.24 -8.53 -8.46
N ASP A 193 22.37 -8.82 -7.50
CA ASP A 193 21.35 -9.88 -7.58
C ASP A 193 20.04 -9.46 -6.91
N HIS A 194 19.02 -9.17 -7.71
CA HIS A 194 17.71 -8.75 -7.20
C HIS A 194 16.93 -9.88 -6.49
N ALA A 195 17.39 -11.12 -6.58
CA ALA A 195 16.76 -12.26 -5.91
C ALA A 195 17.22 -12.45 -4.45
N VAL A 196 18.29 -11.77 -4.05
CA VAL A 196 18.85 -11.80 -2.70
C VAL A 196 19.05 -10.38 -2.18
N LEU A 197 19.25 -10.21 -0.88
CA LEU A 197 19.75 -8.95 -0.30
C LEU A 197 21.23 -8.87 -0.65
N ASP A 198 21.55 -8.23 -1.77
CA ASP A 198 22.89 -8.16 -2.33
C ASP A 198 23.81 -7.17 -1.59
N ASP A 199 25.04 -7.07 -2.00
CA ASP A 199 26.05 -6.19 -1.41
C ASP A 199 26.20 -4.83 -2.13
N CYS A 200 25.37 -4.56 -3.15
CA CYS A 200 25.32 -3.27 -3.83
C CYS A 200 24.62 -2.24 -2.94
N HIS A 201 25.35 -1.31 -2.35
CA HIS A 201 24.82 -0.34 -1.38
C HIS A 201 25.33 1.08 -1.62
N THR A 202 24.85 2.03 -0.83
CA THR A 202 25.40 3.39 -0.79
C THR A 202 26.11 3.66 0.53
N GLU A 203 27.19 4.47 0.50
CA GLU A 203 27.88 4.94 1.70
C GLU A 203 27.79 6.45 1.82
N GLY A 204 27.62 6.94 3.05
CA GLY A 204 27.58 8.37 3.36
C GLY A 204 26.36 9.11 2.82
N LEU A 205 25.28 8.40 2.47
CA LEU A 205 24.06 8.96 1.93
C LEU A 205 22.90 8.80 2.91
N THR A 206 22.07 9.84 3.04
CA THR A 206 20.85 9.80 3.84
C THR A 206 19.67 10.28 2.97
N PRO A 207 18.59 9.48 2.82
CA PRO A 207 18.52 8.08 3.23
C PRO A 207 19.53 7.19 2.47
N ALA A 208 20.03 6.15 3.11
CA ALA A 208 20.85 5.13 2.45
C ALA A 208 20.03 4.39 1.37
N LYS A 209 20.72 3.64 0.52
CA LYS A 209 20.14 2.51 -0.21
C LYS A 209 20.98 1.28 0.14
N THR A 210 20.39 0.37 0.93
CA THR A 210 21.14 -0.71 1.58
C THR A 210 21.41 -1.90 0.69
N HIS A 211 20.59 -2.12 -0.34
CA HIS A 211 20.74 -3.18 -1.33
C HIS A 211 20.39 -2.68 -2.73
N TRP A 212 20.85 -3.36 -3.75
CA TRP A 212 20.56 -3.12 -5.18
C TRP A 212 20.92 -1.71 -5.64
N ALA A 213 21.83 -1.05 -4.95
CA ALA A 213 22.28 0.28 -5.32
C ALA A 213 23.16 0.22 -6.57
N ARG A 214 22.64 0.74 -7.67
CA ARG A 214 23.37 0.90 -8.91
C ARG A 214 23.27 2.34 -9.39
N LYS A 215 24.34 2.87 -9.95
CA LYS A 215 24.33 4.22 -10.52
C LYS A 215 23.22 4.36 -11.57
N ILE A 216 22.60 5.52 -11.63
CA ILE A 216 21.67 5.92 -12.69
C ILE A 216 22.47 6.67 -13.75
N GLU A 217 23.00 5.97 -14.75
CA GLU A 217 23.96 6.53 -15.70
C GLU A 217 23.84 5.98 -17.13
N THR A 218 23.01 4.96 -17.36
CA THR A 218 22.89 4.29 -18.66
C THR A 218 21.60 4.68 -19.36
N ALA A 219 21.70 5.48 -20.41
CA ALA A 219 20.55 5.85 -21.23
C ALA A 219 19.94 4.62 -21.95
N PRO A 220 18.66 4.67 -22.31
CA PRO A 220 17.69 5.70 -21.95
C PRO A 220 17.26 5.66 -20.48
N PHE A 221 16.86 6.82 -19.96
CA PHE A 221 16.36 6.98 -18.60
C PHE A 221 14.85 6.95 -18.59
N TYR A 222 14.28 6.49 -17.46
CA TYR A 222 12.83 6.36 -17.32
C TYR A 222 12.38 6.92 -15.97
N ALA A 223 11.20 7.51 -15.96
CA ALA A 223 10.52 7.90 -14.72
C ALA A 223 9.06 7.46 -14.73
N TYR A 224 8.57 7.11 -13.54
CA TYR A 224 7.18 6.80 -13.28
C TYR A 224 6.68 7.72 -12.18
N PRO A 225 5.76 8.66 -12.47
CA PRO A 225 5.09 9.40 -11.41
C PRO A 225 4.19 8.45 -10.63
N VAL A 226 4.23 8.51 -9.30
CA VAL A 226 3.47 7.59 -8.45
C VAL A 226 2.69 8.33 -7.38
N ARG A 227 1.52 7.81 -7.03
CA ARG A 227 0.66 8.22 -5.94
C ARG A 227 0.39 7.06 -4.99
N PRO A 228 -0.10 7.34 -3.76
CA PRO A 228 -0.54 6.31 -2.84
C PRO A 228 -1.71 5.53 -3.42
N GLY A 229 -1.58 4.20 -3.50
CA GLY A 229 -2.64 3.32 -3.96
C GLY A 229 -3.12 2.37 -2.87
N ILE A 230 -4.30 2.61 -2.32
CA ILE A 230 -4.84 1.77 -1.25
C ILE A 230 -5.58 0.58 -1.84
N THR A 231 -5.23 -0.60 -1.36
CA THR A 231 -5.85 -1.87 -1.79
C THR A 231 -6.63 -2.52 -0.65
N PHE A 232 -6.25 -2.25 0.61
CA PHE A 232 -6.65 -3.09 1.73
C PHE A 232 -6.37 -2.34 3.04
N THR A 233 -7.40 -2.11 3.84
CA THR A 233 -7.30 -1.40 5.12
C THR A 233 -7.11 -2.38 6.29
N TYR A 234 -6.45 -1.95 7.38
CA TYR A 234 -6.17 -2.86 8.50
C TYR A 234 -7.14 -2.72 9.66
N LEU A 235 -7.74 -1.56 9.87
CA LEU A 235 -8.78 -1.41 10.89
C LEU A 235 -9.97 -2.33 10.57
N GLY A 236 -10.37 -3.14 11.54
CA GLY A 236 -11.49 -4.05 11.39
C GLY A 236 -12.03 -4.54 12.73
N THR A 237 -12.89 -5.54 12.70
CA THR A 237 -13.46 -6.14 13.90
C THR A 237 -12.43 -7.05 14.58
N ARG A 238 -12.38 -7.00 15.92
CA ARG A 238 -11.62 -7.96 16.71
C ARG A 238 -12.33 -9.31 16.72
N VAL A 239 -11.59 -10.38 16.50
CA VAL A 239 -12.11 -11.75 16.55
C VAL A 239 -11.27 -12.64 17.46
N ASN A 240 -11.88 -13.72 17.95
CA ASN A 240 -11.15 -14.80 18.63
C ASN A 240 -10.63 -15.85 17.62
N ARG A 241 -10.06 -16.95 18.11
CA ARG A 241 -9.52 -18.05 17.29
C ARG A 241 -10.57 -18.78 16.45
N ASP A 242 -11.85 -18.67 16.84
CA ASP A 242 -12.99 -19.26 16.13
C ASP A 242 -13.58 -18.28 15.10
N ALA A 243 -12.86 -17.17 14.80
CA ALA A 243 -13.33 -16.09 13.95
C ALA A 243 -14.64 -15.42 14.45
N ARG A 244 -15.02 -15.63 15.70
CA ARG A 244 -16.19 -15.01 16.31
C ARG A 244 -15.85 -13.59 16.74
N MET A 245 -16.69 -12.63 16.39
CA MET A 245 -16.49 -11.21 16.75
C MET A 245 -16.54 -11.03 18.27
N LEU A 246 -15.68 -10.18 18.77
CA LEU A 246 -15.68 -9.74 20.16
C LEU A 246 -16.46 -8.43 20.30
N MET A 247 -17.10 -8.23 21.46
CA MET A 247 -17.89 -7.04 21.77
C MET A 247 -17.13 -6.15 22.74
N LYS A 248 -17.33 -4.83 22.71
CA LYS A 248 -16.66 -3.85 23.58
C LYS A 248 -16.85 -4.12 25.08
N GLY A 249 -17.94 -4.73 25.47
CA GLY A 249 -18.20 -5.13 26.85
C GLY A 249 -17.46 -6.40 27.30
N GLY A 250 -16.61 -6.97 26.44
CA GLY A 250 -15.97 -8.26 26.64
C GLY A 250 -16.84 -9.45 26.25
N GLY A 251 -16.20 -10.50 25.80
CA GLY A 251 -16.87 -11.71 25.37
C GLY A 251 -17.23 -11.75 23.88
N PRO A 252 -17.46 -12.97 23.38
CA PRO A 252 -17.79 -13.17 21.97
C PRO A 252 -19.26 -12.85 21.68
N SER A 253 -19.54 -12.36 20.50
CA SER A 253 -20.89 -12.20 19.95
C SER A 253 -21.62 -13.57 19.92
N ALA A 254 -22.93 -13.56 20.05
CA ALA A 254 -23.72 -14.79 20.06
C ALA A 254 -23.67 -15.56 18.72
N ASN A 255 -23.64 -14.83 17.58
CA ASN A 255 -23.83 -15.44 16.26
C ASN A 255 -23.10 -14.70 15.11
N MET A 256 -22.20 -13.76 15.42
CA MET A 256 -21.48 -12.98 14.40
C MET A 256 -20.03 -13.46 14.27
N PHE A 257 -19.60 -13.69 13.06
CA PHE A 257 -18.24 -14.10 12.68
C PHE A 257 -17.70 -13.15 11.64
N ALA A 258 -16.36 -13.05 11.52
CA ALA A 258 -15.72 -12.24 10.50
C ALA A 258 -14.57 -12.96 9.82
N ALA A 259 -14.37 -12.67 8.54
CA ALA A 259 -13.28 -13.22 7.74
C ALA A 259 -12.78 -12.22 6.70
N GLY A 260 -11.52 -12.35 6.33
CA GLY A 260 -10.90 -11.51 5.32
C GLY A 260 -10.52 -10.13 5.84
N GLU A 261 -10.57 -9.14 4.98
CA GLU A 261 -10.08 -7.78 5.27
C GLU A 261 -10.75 -7.15 6.49
N ILE A 262 -12.05 -7.34 6.67
CA ILE A 262 -12.80 -6.76 7.79
C ILE A 262 -12.26 -7.16 9.18
N MET A 263 -11.42 -8.17 9.24
CA MET A 263 -10.77 -8.59 10.50
C MET A 263 -9.23 -8.57 10.42
N ALA A 264 -8.68 -7.94 9.41
CA ALA A 264 -7.25 -7.99 9.10
C ALA A 264 -6.36 -7.46 10.23
N GLY A 265 -6.80 -6.48 10.99
CA GLY A 265 -6.06 -5.92 12.13
C GLY A 265 -5.75 -6.93 13.26
N ASN A 266 -6.38 -8.10 13.27
CA ASN A 266 -5.99 -9.19 14.17
C ASN A 266 -4.65 -9.85 13.77
N VAL A 267 -4.20 -9.64 12.53
CA VAL A 267 -2.99 -10.25 11.96
C VAL A 267 -1.99 -9.19 11.52
N LEU A 268 -2.47 -8.09 10.93
CA LEU A 268 -1.66 -7.03 10.34
C LEU A 268 -1.59 -5.82 11.27
N GLY A 269 -0.38 -5.34 11.53
CA GLY A 269 -0.11 -4.12 12.31
C GLY A 269 0.46 -3.02 11.42
N LYS A 270 1.78 -3.13 11.10
CA LYS A 270 2.55 -2.16 10.31
C LYS A 270 3.16 -2.82 9.12
N GLY A 271 2.81 -3.14 8.14
CA GLY A 271 3.48 -3.83 7.04
C GLY A 271 2.63 -4.93 6.46
N TYR A 272 3.18 -5.55 5.44
CA TYR A 272 2.48 -6.55 4.66
C TYR A 272 3.49 -7.50 4.02
N ALA A 273 3.15 -8.77 3.95
CA ALA A 273 3.88 -9.72 3.12
C ALA A 273 2.99 -10.16 1.96
N ALA A 274 3.56 -10.27 0.77
CA ALA A 274 2.81 -10.68 -0.42
C ALA A 274 2.06 -12.00 -0.16
N GLY A 275 0.75 -12.01 -0.45
CA GLY A 275 -0.14 -13.16 -0.23
C GLY A 275 -0.83 -13.23 1.13
N ILE A 276 -0.42 -12.45 2.14
CA ILE A 276 -0.99 -12.53 3.48
C ILE A 276 -2.51 -12.21 3.51
N GLY A 277 -2.96 -11.25 2.70
CA GLY A 277 -4.40 -10.92 2.62
C GLY A 277 -5.24 -12.09 2.14
N MET A 278 -4.78 -12.82 1.13
CA MET A 278 -5.46 -14.04 0.66
C MET A 278 -5.39 -15.15 1.72
N THR A 279 -4.28 -15.27 2.44
CA THR A 279 -4.12 -16.23 3.53
C THR A 279 -5.10 -15.95 4.66
N ILE A 280 -5.24 -14.68 5.07
CA ILE A 280 -6.24 -14.26 6.08
C ILE A 280 -7.65 -14.65 5.61
N GLY A 281 -8.00 -14.31 4.38
CA GLY A 281 -9.31 -14.64 3.80
C GLY A 281 -9.59 -16.13 3.76
N SER A 282 -8.62 -16.93 3.30
CA SER A 282 -8.77 -18.39 3.16
C SER A 282 -8.86 -19.10 4.51
N VAL A 283 -7.94 -18.77 5.44
CA VAL A 283 -7.89 -19.42 6.75
C VAL A 283 -9.11 -19.04 7.59
N PHE A 284 -9.34 -17.75 7.78
CA PHE A 284 -10.44 -17.29 8.63
C PHE A 284 -11.81 -17.47 7.96
N GLY A 285 -11.90 -17.45 6.63
CA GLY A 285 -13.11 -17.81 5.92
C GLY A 285 -13.55 -19.26 6.18
N ARG A 286 -12.58 -20.19 6.15
CA ARG A 286 -12.84 -21.59 6.49
C ARG A 286 -13.22 -21.77 7.97
N VAL A 287 -12.52 -21.08 8.88
CA VAL A 287 -12.84 -21.14 10.32
C VAL A 287 -14.22 -20.56 10.60
N ALA A 288 -14.49 -19.35 10.12
CA ALA A 288 -15.77 -18.67 10.31
C ALA A 288 -16.93 -19.49 9.76
N GLY A 289 -16.81 -20.05 8.55
CA GLY A 289 -17.84 -20.88 7.95
C GLY A 289 -18.14 -22.14 8.76
N ARG A 290 -17.10 -22.83 9.25
CA ARG A 290 -17.24 -24.00 10.10
C ARG A 290 -17.95 -23.69 11.43
N GLU A 291 -17.50 -22.63 12.11
CA GLU A 291 -18.03 -22.27 13.43
C GLU A 291 -19.45 -21.66 13.33
N ALA A 292 -19.73 -20.90 12.27
CA ALA A 292 -21.08 -20.42 11.98
C ALA A 292 -22.05 -21.58 11.72
N ALA A 293 -21.63 -22.59 10.96
CA ALA A 293 -22.45 -23.80 10.71
C ALA A 293 -22.75 -24.58 12.00
N LYS A 294 -21.78 -24.70 12.91
CA LYS A 294 -22.01 -25.30 14.25
C LYS A 294 -23.02 -24.47 15.03
N ASN A 295 -22.83 -23.17 15.09
CA ASN A 295 -23.71 -22.24 15.80
C ASN A 295 -25.16 -22.30 15.30
N ALA A 296 -25.35 -22.46 13.99
CA ALA A 296 -26.68 -22.52 13.37
C ALA A 296 -27.44 -23.82 13.64
N ARG A 297 -26.75 -24.89 14.05
CA ARG A 297 -27.37 -26.19 14.39
C ARG A 297 -27.86 -26.26 15.84
N ASN A 298 -27.32 -25.42 16.69
CA ASN A 298 -27.73 -25.25 18.08
C ASN A 298 -28.84 -24.18 18.17
#